data_8aa0fd4a8c0f31329de80fdbb994d3c0
#
_entry.id   8aa0fd4a8c0f31329de80fdbb994d3c0
#
_cell.length_a   1.000
_cell.length_b   1.000
_cell.length_c   1.000
_cell.angle_alpha   90.00
_cell.angle_beta   90.00
_cell.angle_gamma   90.00
#
_symmetry.space_group_name_H-M   'P 1'
#
loop_
_entity.id
_entity.type
_entity.pdbx_description
1 polymer ?
#
loop_
_entity_poly.entity_id
_entity_poly.type
_entity_poly.pdbx_seq_one_letter_code
_entity_poly.pdbx_strand_id
1 'polypeptide(L)'
;MLRFVLIRFGRAALTVALVVTFAFIVLRMSGDPALIIMSVDAPPEAIAAFRKAWGLDDPIWLQYLRYFSAIGQGELGQSMRDGRPALQLVLERIPATLALTLPALALKLCIGIPAGIQAALHRDSLIDRIVMVTAVAGFTVPSFVLGLVLVLVFSVQLGWLPSGGQESWRHAILPVLTLGIGGAAVLARFTRSAMLEVLGQSYILSLIHIS
;
A
#
# COMPACT_ATOMS: atom_id res chain seq x y z
N MET A 1 -23.49 -9.75 22.81
CA MET A 1 -23.30 -9.11 21.49
C MET A 1 -22.95 -7.64 21.62
N LEU A 2 -23.79 -6.77 22.21
CA LEU A 2 -23.56 -5.33 22.33
C LEU A 2 -22.21 -4.98 23.00
N ARG A 3 -21.90 -5.59 24.16
CA ARG A 3 -20.61 -5.40 24.87
C ARG A 3 -19.38 -5.70 23.98
N PHE A 4 -19.46 -6.75 23.17
CA PHE A 4 -18.37 -7.12 22.25
C PHE A 4 -18.18 -6.07 21.15
N VAL A 5 -19.28 -5.56 20.58
CA VAL A 5 -19.26 -4.51 19.56
C VAL A 5 -18.71 -3.22 20.14
N LEU A 6 -19.16 -2.79 21.32
CA LEU A 6 -18.69 -1.59 21.99
C LEU A 6 -17.19 -1.65 22.31
N ILE A 7 -16.68 -2.79 22.81
CA ILE A 7 -15.26 -2.97 23.09
C ILE A 7 -14.44 -2.90 21.79
N ARG A 8 -14.92 -3.52 20.70
CA ARG A 8 -14.24 -3.42 19.39
C ARG A 8 -14.21 -2.00 18.85
N PHE A 9 -15.36 -1.32 18.92
CA PHE A 9 -15.41 0.09 18.51
C PHE A 9 -14.51 0.98 19.36
N GLY A 10 -14.50 0.83 20.68
CA GLY A 10 -13.60 1.56 21.57
C GLY A 10 -12.12 1.31 21.25
N ARG A 11 -11.76 0.05 20.99
CA ARG A 11 -10.37 -0.27 20.57
C ARG A 11 -10.02 0.33 19.21
N ALA A 12 -10.93 0.29 18.24
CA ALA A 12 -10.71 0.88 16.93
C ALA A 12 -10.54 2.41 17.04
N ALA A 13 -11.41 3.08 17.79
CA ALA A 13 -11.32 4.53 18.05
C ALA A 13 -9.99 4.90 18.74
N LEU A 14 -9.58 4.12 19.75
CA LEU A 14 -8.30 4.31 20.42
C LEU A 14 -7.12 4.12 19.44
N THR A 15 -7.15 3.08 18.61
CA THR A 15 -6.10 2.85 17.61
C THR A 15 -6.00 4.01 16.64
N VAL A 16 -7.15 4.48 16.12
CA VAL A 16 -7.17 5.64 15.23
C VAL A 16 -6.60 6.90 15.94
N ALA A 17 -7.03 7.17 17.18
CA ALA A 17 -6.52 8.29 17.94
C ALA A 17 -5.00 8.21 18.15
N LEU A 18 -4.47 7.03 18.48
CA LEU A 18 -3.03 6.81 18.64
C LEU A 18 -2.26 7.01 17.33
N VAL A 19 -2.76 6.48 16.21
CA VAL A 19 -2.14 6.64 14.88
C VAL A 19 -2.12 8.12 14.47
N VAL A 20 -3.24 8.82 14.66
CA VAL A 20 -3.36 10.25 14.35
C VAL A 20 -2.41 11.08 15.23
N THR A 21 -2.34 10.79 16.53
CA THR A 21 -1.41 11.45 17.46
C THR A 21 0.05 11.20 17.05
N PHE A 22 0.38 9.96 16.75
CA PHE A 22 1.72 9.60 16.30
C PHE A 22 2.11 10.33 15.01
N ALA A 23 1.21 10.34 14.01
CA ALA A 23 1.43 11.06 12.76
C ALA A 23 1.61 12.57 13.00
N PHE A 24 0.79 13.17 13.87
CA PHE A 24 0.93 14.58 14.24
C PHE A 24 2.31 14.88 14.84
N ILE A 25 2.75 14.07 15.80
CA ILE A 25 4.06 14.24 16.45
C ILE A 25 5.20 14.09 15.44
N VAL A 26 5.20 13.01 14.63
CA VAL A 26 6.24 12.75 13.64
C VAL A 26 6.33 13.88 12.62
N LEU A 27 5.20 14.37 12.11
CA LEU A 27 5.18 15.48 11.16
C LEU A 27 5.75 16.78 11.78
N ARG A 28 5.52 17.02 13.06
CA ARG A 28 6.09 18.18 13.77
C ARG A 28 7.57 18.03 14.09
N MET A 29 8.03 16.80 14.31
CA MET A 29 9.46 16.52 14.52
C MET A 29 10.26 16.52 13.22
N SER A 30 9.63 16.30 12.07
CA SER A 30 10.28 16.23 10.75
C SER A 30 10.74 17.60 10.22
N GLY A 31 10.44 18.69 10.92
CA GLY A 31 10.86 20.04 10.57
C GLY A 31 9.70 21.02 10.44
N ASP A 32 10.03 22.24 10.03
CA ASP A 32 9.05 23.31 9.83
C ASP A 32 8.31 23.11 8.49
N PRO A 33 6.98 22.88 8.51
CA PRO A 33 6.21 22.73 7.28
C PRO A 33 6.31 23.93 6.34
N ALA A 34 6.48 25.15 6.88
CA ALA A 34 6.60 26.35 6.07
C ALA A 34 7.86 26.31 5.18
N LEU A 35 8.99 25.85 5.72
CA LEU A 35 10.24 25.74 4.96
C LEU A 35 10.19 24.60 3.93
N ILE A 36 9.49 23.52 4.25
CA ILE A 36 9.34 22.37 3.34
C ILE A 36 8.46 22.75 2.12
N ILE A 37 7.42 23.55 2.34
CA ILE A 37 6.42 23.87 1.31
C ILE A 37 6.85 25.08 0.48
N MET A 38 7.38 26.13 1.11
CA MET A 38 7.71 27.40 0.44
C MET A 38 9.14 27.45 -0.11
N SER A 39 9.97 26.41 0.15
CA SER A 39 11.41 26.41 -0.11
C SER A 39 12.20 27.31 0.86
N VAL A 40 13.47 26.96 1.04
CA VAL A 40 14.41 27.69 1.90
C VAL A 40 14.75 29.08 1.33
N ASP A 41 14.59 29.25 0.02
CA ASP A 41 14.90 30.48 -0.72
C ASP A 41 13.73 31.48 -0.75
N ALA A 42 12.58 31.15 -0.13
CA ALA A 42 11.44 32.06 -0.08
C ALA A 42 11.73 33.27 0.81
N PRO A 43 11.16 34.46 0.48
CA PRO A 43 11.34 35.66 1.30
C PRO A 43 10.89 35.41 2.75
N PRO A 44 11.67 35.85 3.76
CA PRO A 44 11.34 35.65 5.18
C PRO A 44 9.94 36.11 5.58
N GLU A 45 9.48 37.21 4.95
CA GLU A 45 8.14 37.77 5.18
C GLU A 45 7.03 36.81 4.71
N ALA A 46 7.24 36.13 3.57
CA ALA A 46 6.28 35.13 3.04
C ALA A 46 6.21 33.90 3.95
N ILE A 47 7.35 33.44 4.46
CA ILE A 47 7.43 32.32 5.41
C ILE A 47 6.71 32.69 6.71
N ALA A 48 6.92 33.89 7.23
CA ALA A 48 6.24 34.36 8.44
C ALA A 48 4.72 34.49 8.25
N ALA A 49 4.28 35.03 7.11
CA ALA A 49 2.87 35.12 6.76
C ALA A 49 2.22 33.73 6.66
N PHE A 50 2.91 32.76 6.05
CA PHE A 50 2.46 31.38 5.96
C PHE A 50 2.31 30.72 7.35
N ARG A 51 3.33 30.87 8.22
CA ARG A 51 3.28 30.33 9.58
C ARG A 51 2.09 30.90 10.35
N LYS A 52 1.87 32.20 10.27
CA LYS A 52 0.75 32.88 10.93
C LYS A 52 -0.61 32.41 10.38
N ALA A 53 -0.74 32.29 9.06
CA ALA A 53 -1.99 31.85 8.42
C ALA A 53 -2.38 30.41 8.81
N TRP A 54 -1.37 29.53 9.01
CA TRP A 54 -1.59 28.14 9.38
C TRP A 54 -1.47 27.86 10.88
N GLY A 55 -1.29 28.89 11.71
CA GLY A 55 -1.17 28.76 13.16
C GLY A 55 0.03 27.92 13.59
N LEU A 56 1.12 27.95 12.80
CA LEU A 56 2.33 27.18 13.10
C LEU A 56 3.16 27.81 14.22
N ASP A 57 2.94 29.07 14.53
CA ASP A 57 3.59 29.79 15.64
C ASP A 57 2.91 29.52 16.97
N ASP A 58 1.72 28.92 16.99
CA ASP A 58 1.02 28.56 18.21
C ASP A 58 1.74 27.41 18.96
N PRO A 59 1.61 27.32 20.29
CA PRO A 59 2.14 26.19 21.04
C PRO A 59 1.62 24.84 20.52
N ILE A 60 2.47 23.81 20.49
CA ILE A 60 2.16 22.49 19.90
C ILE A 60 0.89 21.86 20.50
N TRP A 61 0.67 22.04 21.81
CA TRP A 61 -0.54 21.51 22.45
C TRP A 61 -1.83 22.19 21.93
N LEU A 62 -1.78 23.49 21.60
CA LEU A 62 -2.92 24.22 21.03
C LEU A 62 -3.20 23.78 19.60
N GLN A 63 -2.14 23.59 18.80
CA GLN A 63 -2.26 23.03 17.45
C GLN A 63 -2.87 21.63 17.47
N TYR A 64 -2.47 20.79 18.44
CA TYR A 64 -3.02 19.45 18.66
C TYR A 64 -4.51 19.48 19.00
N LEU A 65 -4.91 20.32 19.94
CA LEU A 65 -6.31 20.45 20.34
C LEU A 65 -7.18 20.94 19.18
N ARG A 66 -6.73 21.95 18.43
CA ARG A 66 -7.44 22.44 17.23
C ARG A 66 -7.60 21.34 16.18
N TYR A 67 -6.55 20.56 15.96
CA TYR A 67 -6.57 19.45 15.00
C TYR A 67 -7.61 18.39 15.37
N PHE A 68 -7.67 17.98 16.64
CA PHE A 68 -8.68 17.02 17.11
C PHE A 68 -10.08 17.59 17.14
N SER A 69 -10.24 18.88 17.48
CA SER A 69 -11.52 19.56 17.41
C SER A 69 -12.07 19.60 15.97
N ALA A 70 -11.22 19.91 14.99
CA ALA A 70 -11.60 19.90 13.58
C ALA A 70 -12.02 18.51 13.10
N ILE A 71 -11.27 17.46 13.46
CA ILE A 71 -11.66 16.07 13.17
C ILE A 71 -13.02 15.73 13.76
N GLY A 72 -13.31 16.14 15.00
CA GLY A 72 -14.61 15.93 15.67
C GLY A 72 -15.78 16.63 14.96
N GLN A 73 -15.51 17.68 14.20
CA GLN A 73 -16.48 18.41 13.37
C GLN A 73 -16.57 17.86 11.93
N GLY A 74 -15.80 16.82 11.61
CA GLY A 74 -15.74 16.24 10.27
C GLY A 74 -14.79 16.97 9.32
N GLU A 75 -14.00 17.92 9.81
CA GLU A 75 -13.01 18.63 9.03
C GLU A 75 -11.66 17.94 9.15
N LEU A 76 -11.21 17.32 8.08
CA LEU A 76 -9.89 16.66 8.01
C LEU A 76 -8.75 17.63 7.65
N GLY A 77 -9.02 18.95 7.76
CA GLY A 77 -8.06 19.99 7.44
C GLY A 77 -7.94 20.26 5.94
N GLN A 78 -6.98 21.11 5.61
CA GLN A 78 -6.68 21.54 4.25
C GLN A 78 -5.24 21.16 3.89
N SER A 79 -4.99 20.93 2.60
CA SER A 79 -3.64 20.76 2.08
C SER A 79 -2.88 22.09 2.18
N MET A 80 -1.80 22.10 2.90
CA MET A 80 -0.93 23.28 3.02
C MET A 80 -0.31 23.69 1.67
N ARG A 81 -0.27 22.77 0.69
CA ARG A 81 0.28 23.01 -0.63
C ARG A 81 -0.70 23.70 -1.58
N ASP A 82 -1.95 23.22 -1.57
CA ASP A 82 -2.96 23.59 -2.59
C ASP A 82 -4.13 24.39 -2.00
N GLY A 83 -4.21 24.51 -0.65
CA GLY A 83 -5.34 25.13 0.04
C GLY A 83 -6.65 24.38 -0.07
N ARG A 84 -6.67 23.17 -0.70
CA ARG A 84 -7.87 22.37 -0.95
C ARG A 84 -8.20 21.48 0.26
N PRO A 85 -9.49 21.17 0.51
CA PRO A 85 -9.88 20.23 1.56
C PRO A 85 -9.17 18.87 1.40
N ALA A 86 -8.53 18.38 2.46
CA ALA A 86 -7.77 17.13 2.43
C ALA A 86 -8.65 15.93 2.06
N LEU A 87 -9.89 15.87 2.55
CA LEU A 87 -10.85 14.83 2.23
C LEU A 87 -11.12 14.76 0.72
N GLN A 88 -11.31 15.92 0.07
CA GLN A 88 -11.55 15.96 -1.36
C GLN A 88 -10.35 15.41 -2.15
N LEU A 89 -9.13 15.82 -1.79
CA LEU A 89 -7.91 15.32 -2.43
C LEU A 89 -7.77 13.80 -2.28
N VAL A 90 -8.08 13.25 -1.10
CA VAL A 90 -8.05 11.80 -0.87
C VAL A 90 -9.09 11.11 -1.74
N LEU A 91 -10.35 11.57 -1.74
CA LEU A 91 -11.43 10.96 -2.52
C LEU A 91 -11.14 10.99 -4.03
N GLU A 92 -10.54 12.05 -4.54
CA GLU A 92 -10.13 12.16 -5.95
C GLU A 92 -9.02 11.14 -6.33
N ARG A 93 -8.20 10.70 -5.36
CA ARG A 93 -7.11 9.74 -5.60
C ARG A 93 -7.52 8.28 -5.42
N ILE A 94 -8.58 8.00 -4.68
CA ILE A 94 -9.07 6.63 -4.45
C ILE A 94 -9.33 5.87 -5.76
N PRO A 95 -10.04 6.41 -6.76
CA PRO A 95 -10.30 5.68 -8.00
C PRO A 95 -9.03 5.26 -8.73
N ALA A 96 -8.04 6.15 -8.82
CA ALA A 96 -6.75 5.84 -9.45
C ALA A 96 -5.98 4.75 -8.68
N THR A 97 -5.99 4.81 -7.36
CA THR A 97 -5.38 3.78 -6.51
C THR A 97 -6.06 2.43 -6.70
N LEU A 98 -7.39 2.38 -6.69
CA LEU A 98 -8.16 1.16 -6.91
C LEU A 98 -7.97 0.60 -8.32
N ALA A 99 -7.89 1.45 -9.34
CA ALA A 99 -7.64 1.05 -10.73
C ALA A 99 -6.28 0.34 -10.92
N LEU A 100 -5.30 0.59 -10.07
CA LEU A 100 -4.02 -0.12 -10.07
C LEU A 100 -4.02 -1.31 -9.11
N THR A 101 -4.54 -1.15 -7.90
CA THR A 101 -4.41 -2.17 -6.85
C THR A 101 -5.34 -3.36 -7.05
N LEU A 102 -6.57 -3.15 -7.55
CA LEU A 102 -7.51 -4.26 -7.77
C LEU A 102 -7.06 -5.21 -8.89
N PRO A 103 -6.64 -4.75 -10.09
CA PRO A 103 -6.08 -5.63 -11.10
C PRO A 103 -4.78 -6.31 -10.64
N ALA A 104 -3.91 -5.61 -9.93
CA ALA A 104 -2.69 -6.19 -9.37
C ALA A 104 -3.00 -7.28 -8.34
N LEU A 105 -4.00 -7.08 -7.47
CA LEU A 105 -4.49 -8.09 -6.54
C LEU A 105 -5.07 -9.30 -7.29
N ALA A 106 -5.91 -9.07 -8.28
CA ALA A 106 -6.48 -10.15 -9.10
C ALA A 106 -5.36 -10.97 -9.77
N LEU A 107 -4.38 -10.31 -10.39
CA LEU A 107 -3.22 -10.97 -11.01
C LEU A 107 -2.43 -11.79 -9.99
N LYS A 108 -2.15 -11.22 -8.82
CA LYS A 108 -1.48 -11.90 -7.71
C LYS A 108 -2.22 -13.17 -7.28
N LEU A 109 -3.54 -13.11 -7.13
CA LEU A 109 -4.36 -14.25 -6.72
C LEU A 109 -4.43 -15.31 -7.84
N CYS A 110 -4.68 -14.89 -9.08
CA CYS A 110 -4.80 -15.77 -10.23
C CYS A 110 -3.50 -16.52 -10.59
N ILE A 111 -2.34 -15.95 -10.30
CA ILE A 111 -1.04 -16.60 -10.54
C ILE A 111 -0.55 -17.30 -9.26
N GLY A 112 -0.56 -16.61 -8.13
CA GLY A 112 0.09 -17.09 -6.91
C GLY A 112 -0.58 -18.31 -6.30
N ILE A 113 -1.92 -18.31 -6.22
CA ILE A 113 -2.66 -19.45 -5.64
C ILE A 113 -2.51 -20.71 -6.48
N PRO A 114 -2.81 -20.71 -7.79
CA PRO A 114 -2.66 -21.90 -8.61
C PRO A 114 -1.22 -22.43 -8.67
N ALA A 115 -0.24 -21.54 -8.78
CA ALA A 115 1.17 -21.91 -8.76
C ALA A 115 1.57 -22.59 -7.44
N GLY A 116 1.14 -22.06 -6.30
CA GLY A 116 1.39 -22.64 -5.00
C GLY A 116 0.72 -24.01 -4.81
N ILE A 117 -0.52 -24.17 -5.27
CA ILE A 117 -1.26 -25.45 -5.23
C ILE A 117 -0.52 -26.49 -6.09
N GLN A 118 -0.16 -26.13 -7.33
CA GLN A 118 0.54 -27.06 -8.24
C GLN A 118 1.90 -27.47 -7.67
N ALA A 119 2.64 -26.55 -7.06
CA ALA A 119 3.90 -26.86 -6.40
C ALA A 119 3.72 -27.79 -5.19
N ALA A 120 2.64 -27.66 -4.44
CA ALA A 120 2.35 -28.54 -3.30
C ALA A 120 1.92 -29.95 -3.72
N LEU A 121 1.05 -30.06 -4.74
CA LEU A 121 0.57 -31.34 -5.28
C LEU A 121 1.68 -32.13 -5.97
N HIS A 122 2.66 -31.46 -6.53
CA HIS A 122 3.80 -32.09 -7.21
C HIS A 122 5.11 -31.86 -6.41
N ARG A 123 5.02 -32.04 -5.09
CA ARG A 123 6.15 -31.85 -4.19
C ARG A 123 7.42 -32.57 -4.68
N ASP A 124 8.57 -31.90 -4.55
CA ASP A 124 9.91 -32.37 -4.95
C ASP A 124 10.08 -32.61 -6.46
N SER A 125 9.08 -32.28 -7.28
CA SER A 125 9.12 -32.35 -8.74
C SER A 125 9.80 -31.13 -9.36
N LEU A 126 9.97 -31.18 -10.69
CA LEU A 126 10.49 -30.06 -11.48
C LEU A 126 9.54 -28.84 -11.40
N ILE A 127 8.22 -29.06 -11.36
CA ILE A 127 7.20 -28.00 -11.23
C ILE A 127 7.40 -27.26 -9.90
N ASP A 128 7.49 -28.00 -8.80
CA ASP A 128 7.74 -27.44 -7.49
C ASP A 128 9.02 -26.59 -7.47
N ARG A 129 10.09 -27.16 -8.03
CA ARG A 129 11.39 -26.48 -8.06
C ARG A 129 11.36 -25.20 -8.89
N ILE A 130 10.73 -25.20 -10.07
CA ILE A 130 10.57 -24.00 -10.90
C ILE A 130 9.75 -22.94 -10.17
N VAL A 131 8.58 -23.30 -9.61
CA VAL A 131 7.73 -22.36 -8.88
C VAL A 131 8.48 -21.77 -7.70
N MET A 132 9.22 -22.57 -6.94
CA MET A 132 9.96 -22.08 -5.77
C MET A 132 11.14 -21.20 -6.14
N VAL A 133 11.89 -21.53 -7.19
CA VAL A 133 13.01 -20.71 -7.68
C VAL A 133 12.49 -19.35 -8.19
N THR A 134 11.43 -19.36 -8.99
CA THR A 134 10.82 -18.12 -9.49
C THR A 134 10.19 -17.29 -8.37
N ALA A 135 9.61 -17.94 -7.35
CA ALA A 135 9.08 -17.26 -6.17
C ALA A 135 10.20 -16.60 -5.35
N VAL A 136 11.33 -17.28 -5.14
CA VAL A 136 12.48 -16.70 -4.45
C VAL A 136 13.07 -15.55 -5.26
N ALA A 137 13.27 -15.71 -6.57
CA ALA A 137 13.75 -14.65 -7.44
C ALA A 137 12.82 -13.41 -7.41
N GLY A 138 11.52 -13.63 -7.54
CA GLY A 138 10.52 -12.55 -7.52
C GLY A 138 10.40 -11.82 -6.17
N PHE A 139 10.75 -12.47 -5.07
CA PHE A 139 10.82 -11.85 -3.74
C PHE A 139 12.15 -11.11 -3.52
N THR A 140 13.24 -11.64 -4.06
CA THR A 140 14.59 -11.07 -3.84
C THR A 140 14.79 -9.80 -4.67
N VAL A 141 14.18 -9.72 -5.87
CA VAL A 141 14.27 -8.52 -6.70
C VAL A 141 13.34 -7.44 -6.14
N PRO A 142 13.87 -6.25 -5.75
CA PRO A 142 13.04 -5.15 -5.33
C PRO A 142 12.03 -4.76 -6.40
N SER A 143 10.79 -4.49 -6.02
CA SER A 143 9.70 -4.20 -6.98
C SER A 143 10.00 -3.04 -7.92
N PHE A 144 10.72 -2.01 -7.44
CA PHE A 144 11.12 -0.89 -8.30
C PHE A 144 12.10 -1.32 -9.41
N VAL A 145 13.00 -2.27 -9.12
CA VAL A 145 13.93 -2.83 -10.13
C VAL A 145 13.14 -3.58 -11.19
N LEU A 146 12.19 -4.43 -10.77
CA LEU A 146 11.29 -5.12 -11.70
C LEU A 146 10.52 -4.11 -12.56
N GLY A 147 9.99 -3.05 -11.95
CA GLY A 147 9.30 -1.99 -12.67
C GLY A 147 10.19 -1.29 -13.71
N LEU A 148 11.43 -0.95 -13.35
CA LEU A 148 12.39 -0.37 -14.27
C LEU A 148 12.74 -1.30 -15.45
N VAL A 149 12.94 -2.59 -15.19
CA VAL A 149 13.19 -3.59 -16.23
C VAL A 149 11.99 -3.70 -17.17
N LEU A 150 10.77 -3.76 -16.64
CA LEU A 150 9.55 -3.81 -17.45
C LEU A 150 9.40 -2.53 -18.32
N VAL A 151 9.67 -1.35 -17.77
CA VAL A 151 9.66 -0.11 -18.54
C VAL A 151 10.76 -0.13 -19.61
N LEU A 152 11.98 -0.54 -19.28
CA LEU A 152 13.07 -0.61 -20.25
C LEU A 152 12.72 -1.53 -21.42
N VAL A 153 12.21 -2.73 -21.15
CA VAL A 153 11.89 -3.71 -22.19
C VAL A 153 10.65 -3.31 -22.98
N PHE A 154 9.52 -3.08 -22.31
CA PHE A 154 8.23 -2.94 -22.99
C PHE A 154 7.93 -1.51 -23.47
N SER A 155 8.53 -0.51 -22.85
CA SER A 155 8.32 0.87 -23.26
C SER A 155 9.46 1.40 -24.12
N VAL A 156 10.72 1.23 -23.66
CA VAL A 156 11.86 1.83 -24.36
C VAL A 156 12.32 0.99 -25.55
N GLN A 157 12.54 -0.31 -25.36
CA GLN A 157 13.08 -1.18 -26.44
C GLN A 157 12.01 -1.60 -27.45
N LEU A 158 10.85 -2.04 -26.97
CA LEU A 158 9.78 -2.56 -27.83
C LEU A 158 8.77 -1.48 -28.26
N GLY A 159 8.65 -0.38 -27.53
CA GLY A 159 7.69 0.69 -27.82
C GLY A 159 6.21 0.25 -27.72
N TRP A 160 5.91 -0.86 -27.00
CA TRP A 160 4.58 -1.41 -26.93
C TRP A 160 3.67 -0.71 -25.92
N LEU A 161 4.25 -0.27 -24.80
CA LEU A 161 3.54 0.31 -23.68
C LEU A 161 4.13 1.67 -23.29
N PRO A 162 3.33 2.59 -22.77
CA PRO A 162 3.83 3.88 -22.30
C PRO A 162 4.65 3.71 -21.02
N SER A 163 5.69 4.55 -20.85
CA SER A 163 6.57 4.52 -19.67
C SER A 163 5.97 5.20 -18.44
N GLY A 164 4.96 6.06 -18.61
CA GLY A 164 4.31 6.81 -17.55
C GLY A 164 3.10 7.56 -18.09
N GLY A 165 2.35 8.22 -17.19
CA GLY A 165 1.09 8.89 -17.54
C GLY A 165 -0.14 8.15 -16.98
N GLN A 166 -1.34 8.66 -17.31
CA GLN A 166 -2.62 8.08 -16.85
C GLN A 166 -3.76 8.25 -17.86
N GLU A 167 -3.44 8.60 -19.10
CA GLU A 167 -4.43 8.97 -20.12
C GLU A 167 -5.23 7.76 -20.63
N SER A 168 -4.70 6.55 -20.49
CA SER A 168 -5.38 5.34 -20.94
C SER A 168 -5.06 4.12 -20.05
N TRP A 169 -5.87 3.07 -20.17
CA TRP A 169 -5.66 1.80 -19.45
C TRP A 169 -4.27 1.16 -19.72
N ARG A 170 -3.65 1.48 -20.87
CA ARG A 170 -2.31 0.97 -21.21
C ARG A 170 -1.23 1.43 -20.24
N HIS A 171 -1.39 2.62 -19.63
CA HIS A 171 -0.47 3.15 -18.61
C HIS A 171 -0.53 2.36 -17.30
N ALA A 172 -1.64 1.66 -17.02
CA ALA A 172 -1.77 0.83 -15.83
C ALA A 172 -1.09 -0.54 -15.95
N ILE A 173 -0.79 -1.03 -17.17
CA ILE A 173 -0.29 -2.40 -17.39
C ILE A 173 1.03 -2.63 -16.66
N LEU A 174 2.04 -1.79 -16.89
CA LEU A 174 3.37 -2.00 -16.29
C LEU A 174 3.34 -1.90 -14.75
N PRO A 175 2.68 -0.91 -14.12
CA PRO A 175 2.50 -0.88 -12.68
C PRO A 175 1.74 -2.10 -12.13
N VAL A 176 0.67 -2.54 -12.79
CA VAL A 176 -0.11 -3.73 -12.40
C VAL A 176 0.74 -4.99 -12.47
N LEU A 177 1.52 -5.19 -13.54
CA LEU A 177 2.45 -6.31 -13.66
C LEU A 177 3.52 -6.28 -12.58
N THR A 178 4.10 -5.11 -12.31
CA THR A 178 5.12 -4.93 -11.27
C THR A 178 4.61 -5.36 -9.90
N LEU A 179 3.44 -4.85 -9.50
CA LEU A 179 2.83 -5.15 -8.20
C LEU A 179 2.29 -6.59 -8.13
N GLY A 180 1.70 -7.06 -9.22
CA GLY A 180 1.05 -8.38 -9.29
C GLY A 180 2.06 -9.52 -9.29
N ILE A 181 3.09 -9.46 -10.13
CA ILE A 181 4.10 -10.53 -10.24
C ILE A 181 4.90 -10.68 -8.95
N GLY A 182 5.41 -9.57 -8.40
CA GLY A 182 6.14 -9.61 -7.13
C GLY A 182 5.29 -10.17 -5.98
N GLY A 183 4.01 -9.77 -5.92
CA GLY A 183 3.08 -10.29 -4.93
C GLY A 183 2.68 -11.74 -5.15
N ALA A 184 2.56 -12.20 -6.41
CA ALA A 184 2.23 -13.59 -6.76
C ALA A 184 3.33 -14.56 -6.30
N ALA A 185 4.60 -14.17 -6.43
CA ALA A 185 5.73 -14.94 -5.97
C ALA A 185 5.65 -15.26 -4.47
N VAL A 186 5.38 -14.24 -3.65
CA VAL A 186 5.19 -14.40 -2.20
C VAL A 186 3.99 -15.30 -1.91
N LEU A 187 2.86 -15.06 -2.57
CA LEU A 187 1.62 -15.81 -2.36
C LEU A 187 1.76 -17.28 -2.74
N ALA A 188 2.46 -17.59 -3.84
CA ALA A 188 2.71 -18.97 -4.27
C ALA A 188 3.47 -19.77 -3.19
N ARG A 189 4.49 -19.16 -2.58
CA ARG A 189 5.24 -19.78 -1.49
C ARG A 189 4.39 -20.05 -0.26
N PHE A 190 3.57 -19.05 0.16
CA PHE A 190 2.68 -19.23 1.30
C PHE A 190 1.61 -20.29 1.04
N THR A 191 1.00 -20.27 -0.16
CA THR A 191 0.00 -21.26 -0.57
C THR A 191 0.58 -22.66 -0.55
N ARG A 192 1.79 -22.84 -1.12
CA ARG A 192 2.48 -24.14 -1.08
C ARG A 192 2.71 -24.63 0.36
N SER A 193 3.24 -23.77 1.23
CA SER A 193 3.50 -24.14 2.63
C SER A 193 2.21 -24.55 3.36
N ALA A 194 1.15 -23.77 3.23
CA ALA A 194 -0.14 -24.05 3.84
C ALA A 194 -0.77 -25.37 3.30
N MET A 195 -0.67 -25.59 1.99
CA MET A 195 -1.15 -26.85 1.37
C MET A 195 -0.40 -28.06 1.87
N LEU A 196 0.94 -28.00 1.95
CA LEU A 196 1.74 -29.12 2.46
C LEU A 196 1.45 -29.43 3.92
N GLU A 197 1.21 -28.41 4.74
CA GLU A 197 0.81 -28.60 6.14
C GLU A 197 -0.54 -29.34 6.25
N VAL A 198 -1.54 -28.95 5.45
CA VAL A 198 -2.87 -29.58 5.45
C VAL A 198 -2.81 -31.00 4.84
N LEU A 199 -2.12 -31.19 3.74
CA LEU A 199 -1.99 -32.52 3.10
C LEU A 199 -1.30 -33.55 3.98
N GLY A 200 -0.45 -33.13 4.94
CA GLY A 200 0.18 -33.98 5.93
C GLY A 200 -0.68 -34.35 7.13
N GLN A 201 -1.89 -33.81 7.26
CA GLN A 201 -2.77 -34.10 8.40
C GLN A 201 -3.38 -35.51 8.33
N SER A 202 -3.48 -36.18 9.48
CA SER A 202 -3.99 -37.57 9.57
C SER A 202 -5.41 -37.73 9.05
N TYR A 203 -6.27 -36.73 9.18
CA TYR A 203 -7.63 -36.77 8.66
C TYR A 203 -7.70 -36.72 7.13
N ILE A 204 -6.77 -36.03 6.48
CA ILE A 204 -6.65 -36.03 5.00
C ILE A 204 -6.15 -37.39 4.53
N LEU A 205 -5.16 -37.97 5.21
CA LEU A 205 -4.62 -39.28 4.86
C LEU A 205 -5.67 -40.39 5.01
N SER A 206 -6.55 -40.31 6.04
CA SER A 206 -7.64 -41.24 6.17
C SER A 206 -8.71 -41.09 5.08
N LEU A 207 -9.02 -39.86 4.64
CA LEU A 207 -9.97 -39.64 3.54
C LEU A 207 -9.45 -40.20 2.20
N ILE A 208 -8.16 -40.06 1.93
CA ILE A 208 -7.52 -40.62 0.72
C ILE A 208 -7.52 -42.17 0.75
N HIS A 209 -7.45 -42.78 1.94
CA HIS A 209 -7.43 -44.24 2.06
C HIS A 209 -8.83 -44.87 1.96
N ILE A 210 -9.91 -44.10 2.18
CA ILE A 210 -11.29 -44.56 2.15
C ILE A 210 -11.91 -44.46 0.74
N SER A 211 -11.31 -43.68 -0.17
CA SER A 211 -11.74 -43.57 -1.56
C SER A 211 -10.83 -44.35 -2.51
#